data_34b10ba322fe57dc5c59b61947e5f913
#
_entry.id   34b10ba322fe57dc5c59b61947e5f913
#
_cell.length_a   1.000
_cell.length_b   1.000
_cell.length_c   1.000
_cell.angle_alpha   90.00
_cell.angle_beta   90.00
_cell.angle_gamma   90.00
#
_symmetry.space_group_name_H-M   'P 1'
#
loop_
_entity.id
_entity.type
_entity.pdbx_description
1 polymer ?
#
loop_
_entity_poly.entity_id
_entity_poly.type
_entity_poly.pdbx_seq_one_letter_code
_entity_poly.pdbx_strand_id
1 'polypeptide(L)'
;MPISASNLPKKTPKQRLKSISTPTNMPEPRAWQRMLSGRRLDILNPSPLDIEIEDIAHGLARVSRWNGQTRGKYGFSVAQHCVLVERLVRLNAPKTDQKWCLAALLHDAPEYVIGDMITPFKYALGGIYRDIEQRLDMAVSFRFGLPTELPVAVKRTIKRADRMAACIEATQIAGFSQDEAAKIFVKPSGTPSHIK
;
A
#
# COMPACT_ATOMS: atom_id res chain seq x y z
N MET A 1 -2.49 -50.87 0.19
CA MET A 1 -1.73 -50.73 -1.06
C MET A 1 -1.27 -49.30 -1.17
N PRO A 2 0.03 -48.98 -1.22
CA PRO A 2 0.52 -47.59 -1.30
C PRO A 2 0.42 -47.08 -2.73
N ILE A 3 -0.15 -45.86 -2.90
CA ILE A 3 -0.28 -45.18 -4.17
C ILE A 3 1.08 -44.55 -4.51
N SER A 4 1.62 -44.95 -5.67
CA SER A 4 2.91 -44.52 -6.22
C SER A 4 2.98 -43.00 -6.49
N ALA A 5 4.02 -42.37 -5.96
CA ALA A 5 4.35 -40.95 -6.16
C ALA A 5 5.12 -40.73 -7.48
N SER A 6 4.43 -40.71 -8.62
CA SER A 6 5.06 -40.46 -9.92
C SER A 6 4.14 -39.78 -10.92
N ASN A 7 3.64 -38.58 -10.63
CA ASN A 7 3.11 -37.68 -11.67
C ASN A 7 3.01 -36.23 -11.17
N LEU A 8 4.16 -35.63 -10.89
CA LEU A 8 4.26 -34.16 -10.81
C LEU A 8 4.53 -33.63 -12.22
N PRO A 9 3.77 -32.66 -12.74
CA PRO A 9 4.01 -32.08 -14.04
C PRO A 9 5.36 -31.36 -14.06
N LYS A 10 6.19 -31.67 -15.05
CA LYS A 10 7.47 -31.02 -15.31
C LYS A 10 7.24 -29.51 -15.50
N LYS A 11 8.04 -28.67 -14.81
CA LYS A 11 8.04 -27.22 -14.94
C LYS A 11 8.15 -26.83 -16.41
N THR A 12 7.12 -26.18 -16.95
CA THR A 12 7.11 -25.57 -18.28
C THR A 12 8.17 -24.45 -18.38
N PRO A 13 8.82 -24.27 -19.51
CA PRO A 13 9.82 -23.21 -19.70
C PRO A 13 9.17 -21.85 -19.52
N LYS A 14 9.86 -20.94 -18.82
CA LYS A 14 9.49 -19.51 -18.69
C LYS A 14 9.32 -18.92 -20.09
N GLN A 15 8.08 -18.77 -20.55
CA GLN A 15 7.79 -17.96 -21.72
C GLN A 15 8.19 -16.52 -21.39
N ARG A 16 9.24 -16.05 -22.05
CA ARG A 16 9.66 -14.65 -22.05
C ARG A 16 8.52 -13.86 -22.71
N LEU A 17 7.81 -13.04 -21.95
CA LEU A 17 6.85 -12.10 -22.49
C LEU A 17 7.58 -11.27 -23.57
N LYS A 18 7.19 -11.46 -24.83
CA LYS A 18 7.67 -10.62 -25.94
C LYS A 18 7.23 -9.19 -25.63
N SER A 19 8.17 -8.26 -25.69
CA SER A 19 7.85 -6.83 -25.63
C SER A 19 6.83 -6.51 -26.72
N ILE A 20 5.66 -6.05 -26.32
CA ILE A 20 4.66 -5.52 -27.26
C ILE A 20 5.27 -4.20 -27.75
N SER A 21 5.71 -4.19 -29.02
CA SER A 21 6.16 -2.97 -29.68
C SER A 21 4.95 -2.04 -29.83
N THR A 22 4.99 -0.89 -29.19
CA THR A 22 4.00 0.16 -29.36
C THR A 22 4.03 0.64 -30.83
N PRO A 23 2.88 0.79 -31.51
CA PRO A 23 2.86 1.34 -32.86
C PRO A 23 3.43 2.75 -32.87
N THR A 24 4.35 3.04 -33.79
CA THR A 24 5.14 4.27 -33.90
C THR A 24 4.36 5.53 -34.25
N ASN A 25 3.02 5.50 -34.24
CA ASN A 25 2.17 6.62 -34.68
C ASN A 25 1.03 6.96 -33.70
N MET A 26 1.10 6.52 -32.44
CA MET A 26 0.17 6.99 -31.41
C MET A 26 0.78 8.20 -30.68
N PRO A 27 -0.02 9.24 -30.37
CA PRO A 27 0.43 10.32 -29.51
C PRO A 27 0.93 9.74 -28.18
N GLU A 28 1.99 10.30 -27.63
CA GLU A 28 2.53 9.85 -26.34
C GLU A 28 1.40 9.75 -25.30
N PRO A 29 1.28 8.63 -24.60
CA PRO A 29 0.22 8.45 -23.62
C PRO A 29 0.33 9.52 -22.55
N ARG A 30 -0.81 10.09 -22.17
CA ARG A 30 -0.90 11.09 -21.11
C ARG A 30 -0.41 10.53 -19.78
N ALA A 31 0.67 11.06 -19.25
CA ALA A 31 1.28 10.64 -17.98
C ALA A 31 0.84 11.50 -16.77
N TRP A 32 -0.25 12.26 -16.87
CA TRP A 32 -0.76 13.10 -15.79
C TRP A 32 -2.22 12.84 -15.49
N GLN A 33 -2.62 13.10 -14.24
CA GLN A 33 -3.99 12.99 -13.76
C GLN A 33 -4.52 14.36 -13.31
N ARG A 34 -5.78 14.66 -13.66
CA ARG A 34 -6.51 15.77 -13.07
C ARG A 34 -6.98 15.38 -11.68
N MET A 35 -6.59 16.16 -10.69
CA MET A 35 -7.01 15.99 -9.31
C MET A 35 -8.30 16.77 -9.03
N LEU A 36 -9.02 16.40 -7.98
CA LEU A 36 -10.29 17.03 -7.61
C LEU A 36 -10.08 18.49 -7.17
N SER A 37 -8.96 18.80 -6.52
CA SER A 37 -8.52 20.17 -6.18
C SER A 37 -8.34 21.09 -7.38
N GLY A 38 -8.28 20.53 -8.58
CA GLY A 38 -7.96 21.25 -9.81
C GLY A 38 -6.49 21.15 -10.22
N ARG A 39 -5.62 20.55 -9.40
CA ARG A 39 -4.22 20.31 -9.75
C ARG A 39 -4.09 19.35 -10.92
N ARG A 40 -2.95 19.42 -11.58
CA ARG A 40 -2.54 18.50 -12.64
C ARG A 40 -1.28 17.78 -12.18
N LEU A 41 -1.46 16.59 -11.63
CA LEU A 41 -0.36 15.78 -11.13
C LEU A 41 0.30 14.99 -12.26
N ASP A 42 1.58 15.20 -12.50
CA ASP A 42 2.40 14.35 -13.35
C ASP A 42 2.79 13.09 -12.56
N ILE A 43 2.42 11.93 -13.06
CA ILE A 43 2.64 10.64 -12.36
C ILE A 43 4.10 10.19 -12.49
N LEU A 44 4.75 10.52 -13.58
CA LEU A 44 6.14 10.12 -13.84
C LEU A 44 7.15 11.08 -13.22
N ASN A 45 6.76 12.35 -13.02
CA ASN A 45 7.59 13.38 -12.40
C ASN A 45 6.75 14.27 -11.46
N PRO A 46 6.26 13.72 -10.32
CA PRO A 46 5.34 14.42 -9.45
C PRO A 46 6.02 15.62 -8.78
N SER A 47 5.37 16.80 -8.86
CA SER A 47 5.78 17.99 -8.15
C SER A 47 5.12 18.03 -6.77
N PRO A 48 5.87 18.32 -5.68
CA PRO A 48 5.27 18.54 -4.37
C PRO A 48 4.23 19.66 -4.35
N LEU A 49 4.31 20.63 -5.28
CA LEU A 49 3.35 21.74 -5.39
C LEU A 49 2.00 21.32 -5.96
N ASP A 50 1.92 20.15 -6.60
CA ASP A 50 0.69 19.59 -7.16
C ASP A 50 0.01 18.58 -6.23
N ILE A 51 0.53 18.42 -5.01
CA ILE A 51 0.02 17.51 -4.00
C ILE A 51 -0.76 18.28 -2.94
N GLU A 52 -2.05 17.94 -2.79
CA GLU A 52 -2.95 18.51 -1.78
C GLU A 52 -3.45 17.40 -0.86
N ILE A 53 -3.56 17.71 0.46
CA ILE A 53 -4.00 16.73 1.46
C ILE A 53 -5.43 16.27 1.22
N GLU A 54 -6.27 17.15 0.70
CA GLU A 54 -7.67 16.88 0.35
C GLU A 54 -7.77 15.83 -0.76
N ASP A 55 -6.89 15.91 -1.77
CA ASP A 55 -6.84 14.92 -2.86
C ASP A 55 -6.39 13.56 -2.35
N ILE A 56 -5.37 13.53 -1.47
CA ILE A 56 -4.90 12.30 -0.82
C ILE A 56 -6.03 11.68 -0.01
N ALA A 57 -6.64 12.44 0.90
CA ALA A 57 -7.71 11.95 1.77
C ALA A 57 -8.91 11.46 0.95
N HIS A 58 -9.30 12.21 -0.09
CA HIS A 58 -10.40 11.87 -0.98
C HIS A 58 -10.13 10.58 -1.77
N GLY A 59 -8.92 10.45 -2.33
CA GLY A 59 -8.50 9.27 -3.09
C GLY A 59 -8.42 8.04 -2.20
N LEU A 60 -7.66 8.10 -1.10
CA LEU A 60 -7.50 6.97 -0.19
C LEU A 60 -8.82 6.50 0.44
N ALA A 61 -9.78 7.40 0.66
CA ALA A 61 -11.11 7.03 1.16
C ALA A 61 -11.93 6.22 0.14
N ARG A 62 -11.54 6.20 -1.14
CA ARG A 62 -12.22 5.51 -2.24
C ARG A 62 -11.44 4.34 -2.83
N VAL A 63 -10.18 4.18 -2.42
CA VAL A 63 -9.37 3.00 -2.76
C VAL A 63 -9.67 1.90 -1.74
N SER A 64 -10.15 0.76 -2.22
CA SER A 64 -10.47 -0.38 -1.37
C SER A 64 -9.22 -1.21 -1.08
N ARG A 65 -9.00 -1.54 0.18
CA ARG A 65 -8.02 -2.56 0.62
C ARG A 65 -8.50 -3.96 0.22
N TRP A 66 -7.55 -4.91 0.15
CA TRP A 66 -7.86 -6.32 -0.14
C TRP A 66 -8.58 -6.53 -1.48
N ASN A 67 -8.39 -5.64 -2.46
CA ASN A 67 -9.15 -5.63 -3.72
C ASN A 67 -10.66 -5.69 -3.51
N GLY A 68 -11.18 -5.08 -2.42
CA GLY A 68 -12.59 -5.11 -2.06
C GLY A 68 -13.09 -6.46 -1.50
N GLN A 69 -12.21 -7.47 -1.33
CA GLN A 69 -12.56 -8.78 -0.79
C GLN A 69 -12.68 -8.73 0.74
N THR A 70 -13.57 -7.87 1.22
CA THR A 70 -13.84 -7.66 2.65
C THR A 70 -15.32 -7.88 2.97
N ARG A 71 -15.59 -8.35 4.18
CA ARG A 71 -16.95 -8.51 4.70
C ARG A 71 -17.56 -7.14 5.03
N GLY A 72 -18.89 -7.06 4.96
CA GLY A 72 -19.63 -5.85 5.28
C GLY A 72 -20.26 -5.20 4.06
N LYS A 73 -21.05 -4.14 4.31
CA LYS A 73 -21.79 -3.42 3.27
C LYS A 73 -20.87 -2.52 2.40
N TYR A 74 -19.78 -2.06 2.98
CA TYR A 74 -18.85 -1.12 2.35
C TYR A 74 -17.46 -1.71 2.33
N GLY A 75 -16.68 -1.42 1.29
CA GLY A 75 -15.27 -1.78 1.23
C GLY A 75 -14.47 -1.05 2.33
N PHE A 76 -13.49 -1.74 2.91
CA PHE A 76 -12.54 -1.11 3.83
C PHE A 76 -11.50 -0.32 3.01
N SER A 77 -11.36 0.97 3.30
CA SER A 77 -10.54 1.87 2.49
C SER A 77 -9.09 1.95 2.98
N VAL A 78 -8.19 2.39 2.09
CA VAL A 78 -6.79 2.69 2.45
C VAL A 78 -6.73 3.80 3.48
N ALA A 79 -7.62 4.80 3.43
CA ALA A 79 -7.69 5.84 4.47
C ALA A 79 -7.96 5.27 5.86
N GLN A 80 -8.86 4.29 5.98
CA GLN A 80 -9.14 3.60 7.25
C GLN A 80 -7.91 2.81 7.73
N HIS A 81 -7.22 2.14 6.82
CA HIS A 81 -5.95 1.47 7.11
C HIS A 81 -4.89 2.45 7.62
N CYS A 82 -4.66 3.57 6.94
CA CYS A 82 -3.68 4.58 7.35
C CYS A 82 -3.96 5.13 8.76
N VAL A 83 -5.23 5.40 9.07
CA VAL A 83 -5.66 5.82 10.41
C VAL A 83 -5.40 4.72 11.45
N LEU A 84 -5.66 3.46 11.10
CA LEU A 84 -5.37 2.33 12.00
C LEU A 84 -3.88 2.19 12.27
N VAL A 85 -3.05 2.30 11.24
CA VAL A 85 -1.57 2.23 11.37
C VAL A 85 -1.05 3.36 12.25
N GLU A 86 -1.50 4.59 12.05
CA GLU A 86 -1.12 5.74 12.88
C GLU A 86 -1.49 5.52 14.36
N ARG A 87 -2.71 5.05 14.63
CA ARG A 87 -3.16 4.71 15.99
C ARG A 87 -2.30 3.62 16.63
N LEU A 88 -1.95 2.59 15.88
CA LEU A 88 -1.08 1.52 16.36
C LEU A 88 0.34 2.03 16.67
N VAL A 89 0.87 2.98 15.88
CA VAL A 89 2.14 3.64 16.19
C VAL A 89 2.05 4.37 17.53
N ARG A 90 1.02 5.19 17.76
CA ARG A 90 0.83 5.92 19.05
C ARG A 90 0.68 4.97 20.23
N LEU A 91 -0.06 3.89 20.06
CA LEU A 91 -0.28 2.91 21.14
C LEU A 91 1.00 2.16 21.51
N ASN A 92 1.77 1.72 20.51
CA ASN A 92 2.97 0.91 20.75
C ASN A 92 4.23 1.73 21.03
N ALA A 93 4.21 3.02 20.69
CA ALA A 93 5.30 3.96 20.90
C ALA A 93 4.77 5.34 21.32
N PRO A 94 4.20 5.50 22.52
CA PRO A 94 3.47 6.70 22.94
C PRO A 94 4.32 7.98 23.01
N LYS A 95 5.64 7.85 23.01
CA LYS A 95 6.58 8.97 22.96
C LYS A 95 7.00 9.35 21.53
N THR A 96 6.35 8.78 20.51
CA THR A 96 6.63 9.10 19.12
C THR A 96 6.30 10.56 18.82
N ASP A 97 7.24 11.25 18.19
CA ASP A 97 7.07 12.63 17.74
C ASP A 97 5.87 12.72 16.77
N GLN A 98 5.13 13.84 16.84
CA GLN A 98 4.00 14.14 15.95
C GLN A 98 4.37 14.01 14.46
N LYS A 99 5.58 14.41 14.10
CA LYS A 99 6.12 14.27 12.76
C LYS A 99 6.12 12.81 12.28
N TRP A 100 6.47 11.86 13.15
CA TRP A 100 6.49 10.44 12.82
C TRP A 100 5.10 9.79 12.83
N CYS A 101 4.17 10.37 13.60
CA CYS A 101 2.76 10.00 13.49
C CYS A 101 2.18 10.43 12.14
N LEU A 102 2.55 11.63 11.64
CA LEU A 102 2.19 12.07 10.30
C LEU A 102 2.81 11.16 9.23
N ALA A 103 4.07 10.77 9.38
CA ALA A 103 4.71 9.81 8.47
C ALA A 103 3.98 8.45 8.45
N ALA A 104 3.48 7.99 9.61
CA ALA A 104 2.67 6.78 9.69
C ALA A 104 1.30 6.94 9.00
N LEU A 105 0.66 8.10 9.15
CA LEU A 105 -0.62 8.38 8.50
C LEU A 105 -0.50 8.45 6.97
N LEU A 106 0.65 8.90 6.46
CA LEU A 106 0.90 9.10 5.03
C LEU A 106 1.71 7.96 4.38
N HIS A 107 1.93 6.84 5.09
CA HIS A 107 2.85 5.79 4.62
C HIS A 107 2.41 5.10 3.32
N ASP A 108 1.12 5.04 3.05
CA ASP A 108 0.51 4.54 1.82
C ASP A 108 -0.11 5.69 0.98
N ALA A 109 0.30 6.96 1.23
CA ALA A 109 -0.25 8.10 0.50
C ALA A 109 -0.16 7.94 -1.02
N PRO A 110 0.93 7.43 -1.65
CA PRO A 110 0.99 7.23 -3.10
C PRO A 110 -0.19 6.46 -3.69
N GLU A 111 -0.84 5.61 -2.89
CA GLU A 111 -1.95 4.77 -3.35
C GLU A 111 -3.21 5.55 -3.76
N TYR A 112 -3.31 6.86 -3.40
CA TYR A 112 -4.40 7.72 -3.90
C TYR A 112 -4.37 7.90 -5.42
N VAL A 113 -3.21 7.63 -6.05
CA VAL A 113 -2.99 7.71 -7.50
C VAL A 113 -2.86 6.33 -8.13
N ILE A 114 -2.04 5.46 -7.53
CA ILE A 114 -1.67 4.17 -8.12
C ILE A 114 -2.52 3.00 -7.62
N GLY A 115 -3.38 3.23 -6.61
CA GLY A 115 -4.23 2.20 -6.00
C GLY A 115 -3.48 1.26 -5.05
N ASP A 116 -4.24 0.56 -4.20
CA ASP A 116 -3.70 -0.49 -3.33
C ASP A 116 -3.47 -1.78 -4.15
N MET A 117 -2.22 -2.03 -4.47
CA MET A 117 -1.83 -3.23 -5.18
C MET A 117 -1.35 -4.32 -4.24
N ILE A 118 -1.93 -5.51 -4.35
CA ILE A 118 -1.50 -6.67 -3.58
C ILE A 118 -0.05 -7.05 -3.91
N THR A 119 0.69 -7.51 -2.91
CA THR A 119 2.12 -7.87 -3.02
C THR A 119 2.45 -8.80 -4.19
N PRO A 120 1.67 -9.85 -4.50
CA PRO A 120 1.94 -10.70 -5.66
C PRO A 120 1.91 -9.94 -6.99
N PHE A 121 1.02 -8.95 -7.12
CA PHE A 121 0.89 -8.15 -8.33
C PHE A 121 2.01 -7.11 -8.44
N LYS A 122 2.37 -6.43 -7.32
CA LYS A 122 3.56 -5.56 -7.25
C LYS A 122 4.83 -6.32 -7.70
N TYR A 123 4.97 -7.58 -7.29
CA TYR A 123 6.09 -8.43 -7.70
C TYR A 123 6.08 -8.73 -9.20
N ALA A 124 4.91 -9.00 -9.79
CA ALA A 124 4.77 -9.31 -11.22
C ALA A 124 5.07 -8.09 -12.12
N LEU A 125 4.71 -6.87 -11.69
CA LEU A 125 4.96 -5.62 -12.42
C LEU A 125 6.44 -5.20 -12.41
N GLY A 126 7.22 -5.62 -11.40
CA GLY A 126 8.66 -5.38 -11.32
C GLY A 126 9.04 -3.95 -10.92
N GLY A 127 10.17 -3.45 -11.48
CA GLY A 127 10.81 -2.20 -11.05
C GLY A 127 10.01 -0.94 -11.36
N ILE A 128 9.38 -0.87 -12.52
CA ILE A 128 8.67 0.34 -12.98
C ILE A 128 7.62 0.84 -11.98
N TYR A 129 6.83 -0.09 -11.42
CA TYR A 129 5.84 0.26 -10.41
C TYR A 129 6.48 0.87 -9.16
N ARG A 130 7.55 0.24 -8.67
CA ARG A 130 8.28 0.73 -7.49
C ARG A 130 8.92 2.10 -7.70
N ASP A 131 9.43 2.36 -8.90
CA ASP A 131 10.03 3.65 -9.23
C ASP A 131 8.98 4.77 -9.22
N ILE A 132 7.77 4.51 -9.72
CA ILE A 132 6.66 5.47 -9.68
C ILE A 132 6.18 5.67 -8.23
N GLU A 133 5.95 4.60 -7.49
CA GLU A 133 5.56 4.63 -6.08
C GLU A 133 6.56 5.45 -5.25
N GLN A 134 7.86 5.23 -5.43
CA GLN A 134 8.91 5.95 -4.72
C GLN A 134 8.95 7.44 -5.07
N ARG A 135 8.76 7.83 -6.33
CA ARG A 135 8.71 9.25 -6.73
C ARG A 135 7.53 9.97 -6.11
N LEU A 136 6.36 9.34 -6.10
CA LEU A 136 5.17 9.88 -5.43
C LEU A 136 5.39 10.01 -3.92
N ASP A 137 5.97 8.99 -3.27
CA ASP A 137 6.29 9.03 -1.83
C ASP A 137 7.26 10.15 -1.49
N MET A 138 8.31 10.35 -2.30
CA MET A 138 9.25 11.46 -2.13
C MET A 138 8.57 12.83 -2.27
N ALA A 139 7.69 13.00 -3.26
CA ALA A 139 6.97 14.24 -3.49
C ALA A 139 5.98 14.54 -2.34
N VAL A 140 5.26 13.52 -1.85
CA VAL A 140 4.39 13.60 -0.65
C VAL A 140 5.22 13.97 0.58
N SER A 141 6.32 13.25 0.82
CA SER A 141 7.20 13.51 1.96
C SER A 141 7.69 14.95 1.95
N PHE A 142 8.16 15.44 0.82
CA PHE A 142 8.63 16.83 0.67
C PHE A 142 7.51 17.84 0.92
N ARG A 143 6.32 17.61 0.36
CA ARG A 143 5.14 18.49 0.52
C ARG A 143 4.76 18.69 1.99
N PHE A 144 4.87 17.64 2.81
CA PHE A 144 4.47 17.67 4.22
C PHE A 144 5.65 17.82 5.21
N GLY A 145 6.82 18.23 4.74
CA GLY A 145 7.99 18.48 5.58
C GLY A 145 8.57 17.24 6.25
N LEU A 146 8.32 16.06 5.65
CA LEU A 146 8.92 14.81 6.06
C LEU A 146 10.26 14.62 5.31
N PRO A 147 11.25 13.92 5.91
CA PRO A 147 12.42 13.51 5.17
C PRO A 147 12.05 12.47 4.11
N THR A 148 12.64 12.58 2.93
CA THR A 148 12.45 11.61 1.83
C THR A 148 12.97 10.22 2.18
N GLU A 149 13.87 10.16 3.16
CA GLU A 149 14.33 8.91 3.76
C GLU A 149 14.11 8.96 5.28
N LEU A 150 13.15 8.13 5.75
CA LEU A 150 12.83 8.06 7.18
C LEU A 150 13.98 7.39 7.96
N PRO A 151 14.27 7.84 9.20
CA PRO A 151 15.19 7.14 10.09
C PRO A 151 14.82 5.66 10.23
N VAL A 152 15.82 4.79 10.25
CA VAL A 152 15.62 3.32 10.27
C VAL A 152 14.69 2.87 11.41
N ALA A 153 14.80 3.49 12.60
CA ALA A 153 13.95 3.19 13.74
C ALA A 153 12.47 3.55 13.47
N VAL A 154 12.21 4.71 12.85
CA VAL A 154 10.87 5.17 12.48
C VAL A 154 10.28 4.26 11.43
N LYS A 155 11.01 3.99 10.35
CA LYS A 155 10.61 3.09 9.29
C LYS A 155 10.22 1.71 9.82
N ARG A 156 11.02 1.16 10.75
CA ARG A 156 10.73 -0.13 11.40
C ARG A 156 9.46 -0.07 12.25
N THR A 157 9.24 1.02 13.00
CA THR A 157 8.04 1.20 13.83
C THR A 157 6.78 1.26 12.97
N ILE A 158 6.79 2.06 11.90
CA ILE A 158 5.65 2.16 10.95
C ILE A 158 5.40 0.80 10.30
N LYS A 159 6.44 0.13 9.79
CA LYS A 159 6.29 -1.17 9.13
C LYS A 159 5.76 -2.26 10.07
N ARG A 160 6.12 -2.20 11.36
CA ARG A 160 5.53 -3.10 12.36
C ARG A 160 4.05 -2.81 12.56
N ALA A 161 3.66 -1.55 12.68
CA ALA A 161 2.27 -1.14 12.86
C ALA A 161 1.41 -1.51 11.63
N ASP A 162 1.91 -1.29 10.41
CA ASP A 162 1.29 -1.70 9.15
C ASP A 162 1.02 -3.22 9.13
N ARG A 163 2.01 -4.04 9.46
CA ARG A 163 1.83 -5.50 9.52
C ARG A 163 0.85 -5.95 10.62
N MET A 164 0.77 -5.20 11.73
CA MET A 164 -0.23 -5.44 12.78
C MET A 164 -1.63 -5.05 12.29
N ALA A 165 -1.77 -3.92 11.61
CA ALA A 165 -3.03 -3.50 10.99
C ALA A 165 -3.52 -4.55 9.99
N ALA A 166 -2.65 -5.01 9.09
CA ALA A 166 -2.97 -6.08 8.14
C ALA A 166 -3.42 -7.37 8.82
N CYS A 167 -2.85 -7.75 9.98
CA CYS A 167 -3.31 -8.91 10.77
C CYS A 167 -4.72 -8.71 11.34
N ILE A 168 -5.01 -7.51 11.85
CA ILE A 168 -6.35 -7.15 12.37
C ILE A 168 -7.38 -7.20 11.24
N GLU A 169 -7.08 -6.56 10.11
CA GLU A 169 -7.92 -6.55 8.92
C GLU A 169 -8.17 -7.96 8.39
N ALA A 170 -7.12 -8.76 8.24
CA ALA A 170 -7.21 -10.14 7.76
C ALA A 170 -8.21 -10.96 8.57
N THR A 171 -8.13 -10.89 9.89
CA THR A 171 -8.96 -11.70 10.79
C THR A 171 -10.36 -11.14 11.00
N GLN A 172 -10.53 -9.82 10.96
CA GLN A 172 -11.83 -9.20 11.23
C GLN A 172 -12.69 -9.03 9.98
N ILE A 173 -12.08 -8.70 8.84
CA ILE A 173 -12.84 -8.31 7.65
C ILE A 173 -12.48 -9.11 6.39
N ALA A 174 -11.24 -9.59 6.22
CA ALA A 174 -10.81 -10.27 5.00
C ALA A 174 -10.99 -11.81 5.05
N GLY A 175 -11.58 -12.36 6.12
CA GLY A 175 -12.02 -13.75 6.19
C GLY A 175 -10.93 -14.76 6.57
N PHE A 176 -9.74 -14.33 6.95
CA PHE A 176 -8.68 -15.21 7.45
C PHE A 176 -9.04 -15.77 8.84
N SER A 177 -8.69 -17.02 9.09
CA SER A 177 -8.63 -17.55 10.46
C SER A 177 -7.45 -16.95 11.23
N GLN A 178 -7.47 -17.06 12.56
CA GLN A 178 -6.36 -16.60 13.41
C GLN A 178 -5.05 -17.35 13.08
N ASP A 179 -5.15 -18.64 12.78
CA ASP A 179 -4.00 -19.49 12.46
C ASP A 179 -3.38 -19.16 11.10
N GLU A 180 -4.21 -18.85 10.10
CA GLU A 180 -3.74 -18.39 8.78
C GLU A 180 -3.06 -17.03 8.89
N ALA A 181 -3.70 -16.07 9.56
CA ALA A 181 -3.17 -14.74 9.75
C ALA A 181 -1.84 -14.75 10.52
N ALA A 182 -1.71 -15.59 11.54
CA ALA A 182 -0.48 -15.72 12.34
C ALA A 182 0.73 -16.23 11.55
N LYS A 183 0.51 -16.95 10.45
CA LYS A 183 1.59 -17.45 9.56
C LYS A 183 2.10 -16.38 8.60
N ILE A 184 1.29 -15.36 8.30
CA ILE A 184 1.56 -14.37 7.25
C ILE A 184 1.88 -13.01 7.85
N PHE A 185 1.15 -12.61 8.89
CA PHE A 185 1.20 -11.26 9.48
C PHE A 185 1.80 -11.27 10.88
N VAL A 186 2.17 -10.07 11.34
CA VAL A 186 2.62 -9.87 12.72
C VAL A 186 1.41 -9.83 13.65
N LYS A 187 1.34 -10.76 14.60
CA LYS A 187 0.28 -10.77 15.62
C LYS A 187 0.33 -9.49 16.44
N PRO A 188 -0.80 -8.77 16.60
CA PRO A 188 -0.86 -7.61 17.47
C PRO A 188 -0.54 -8.00 18.93
N SER A 189 0.42 -7.30 19.56
CA SER A 189 0.69 -7.43 20.98
C SER A 189 0.13 -6.20 21.69
N GLY A 190 -0.69 -6.39 22.72
CA GLY A 190 -1.23 -5.29 23.54
C GLY A 190 -2.27 -4.41 22.83
N THR A 191 -2.95 -4.92 21.81
CA THR A 191 -4.00 -4.17 21.12
C THR A 191 -5.21 -4.03 22.06
N PRO A 192 -5.63 -2.81 22.41
CA PRO A 192 -6.82 -2.60 23.20
C PRO A 192 -8.06 -3.13 22.50
N SER A 193 -8.99 -3.70 23.25
CA SER A 193 -10.26 -4.27 22.72
C SER A 193 -11.17 -3.25 22.00
N HIS A 194 -10.87 -1.95 22.13
CA HIS A 194 -11.63 -0.87 21.53
C HIS A 194 -11.17 -0.42 20.12
N ILE A 195 -10.16 -1.08 19.55
CA ILE A 195 -9.80 -0.93 18.13
C ILE A 195 -10.58 -1.92 17.25
N LYS A 196 -11.74 -2.28 17.69
CA LYS A 196 -12.66 -3.11 16.91
C LYS A 196 -13.32 -2.26 15.81
#